data_77d332c243c05c2e8d3e133354777b2a
#
_entry.id   77d332c243c05c2e8d3e133354777b2a
#
_cell.length_a   1.000
_cell.length_b   1.000
_cell.length_c   1.000
_cell.angle_alpha   90.00
_cell.angle_beta   90.00
_cell.angle_gamma   90.00
#
_symmetry.space_group_name_H-M   'P 1'
#
loop_
_entity.id
_entity.type
_entity.pdbx_description
1 polymer ?
#
loop_
_entity_poly.entity_id
_entity_poly.type
_entity_poly.pdbx_seq_one_letter_code
_entity_poly.pdbx_strand_id
1 'polypeptide(L)'
;LTVTALTGRLFADSAVIRVPYLQLKTPHSEMNLTAQTYWKLVDIPTTGQLSARFNANIGKQDVLLFAGGLPETFKEAYPFRPLVIHAGTEGNLKQMQISRFTAELPGAFSLSGGGELWNLTDSLKRSGGLDFEMQTQDLNFLTGLTGVTPDGSIVVPDSMNLVARLGLDGPQCNAL
;
A
#
# COMPACT_ATOMS: atom_id res chain seq x y z
N LEU A 1 10.34 5.97 -15.32
CA LEU A 1 8.88 6.13 -15.28
C LEU A 1 8.49 7.32 -16.15
N THR A 2 7.67 7.09 -17.19
CA THR A 2 7.16 8.18 -18.04
C THR A 2 5.72 8.48 -17.62
N VAL A 3 5.46 9.67 -17.08
CA VAL A 3 4.11 10.13 -16.78
C VAL A 3 3.49 10.64 -18.09
N THR A 4 2.36 10.06 -18.50
CA THR A 4 1.62 10.44 -19.71
C THR A 4 0.55 11.48 -19.44
N ALA A 5 -0.03 11.46 -18.24
CA ALA A 5 -1.01 12.45 -17.82
C ALA A 5 -1.01 12.61 -16.29
N LEU A 6 -1.19 13.85 -15.86
CA LEU A 6 -1.52 14.21 -14.48
C LEU A 6 -2.72 15.15 -14.55
N THR A 7 -3.85 14.71 -14.02
CA THR A 7 -5.10 15.45 -14.05
C THR A 7 -5.70 15.49 -12.65
N GLY A 8 -6.16 16.65 -12.21
CA GLY A 8 -6.74 16.78 -10.89
C GLY A 8 -7.47 18.09 -10.68
N ARG A 9 -8.16 18.17 -9.56
CA ARG A 9 -8.77 19.41 -9.04
C ARG A 9 -8.42 19.58 -7.58
N LEU A 10 -8.08 20.79 -7.22
CA LEU A 10 -7.84 21.21 -5.86
C LEU A 10 -8.82 22.35 -5.54
N PHE A 11 -9.51 22.23 -4.43
CA PHE A 11 -10.32 23.29 -3.84
C PHE A 11 -9.79 23.59 -2.44
N ALA A 12 -9.67 24.87 -2.13
CA ALA A 12 -9.33 25.32 -0.79
C ALA A 12 -10.20 26.51 -0.43
N ASP A 13 -10.77 26.48 0.76
CA ASP A 13 -11.47 27.60 1.39
C ASP A 13 -10.81 27.93 2.73
N SER A 14 -11.41 28.78 3.54
CA SER A 14 -10.86 29.18 4.85
C SER A 14 -10.78 28.05 5.89
N ALA A 15 -11.43 26.93 5.68
CA ALA A 15 -11.51 25.81 6.62
C ALA A 15 -10.94 24.51 6.10
N VAL A 16 -11.11 24.23 4.80
CA VAL A 16 -10.92 22.88 4.23
C VAL A 16 -10.13 22.95 2.93
N ILE A 17 -9.27 21.96 2.75
CA ILE A 17 -8.60 21.62 1.48
C ILE A 17 -9.23 20.33 0.97
N ARG A 18 -9.69 20.31 -0.28
CA ARG A 18 -10.27 19.14 -0.93
C ARG A 18 -9.57 18.84 -2.25
N VAL A 19 -9.24 17.59 -2.45
CA VAL A 19 -8.78 17.01 -3.71
C VAL A 19 -9.85 16.01 -4.14
N PRO A 20 -10.91 16.44 -4.87
CA PRO A 20 -12.00 15.55 -5.29
C PRO A 20 -11.51 14.41 -6.17
N TYR A 21 -10.49 14.70 -6.95
CA TYR A 21 -9.75 13.69 -7.69
C TYR A 21 -8.36 14.22 -8.07
N LEU A 22 -7.40 13.33 -8.04
CA LEU A 22 -6.09 13.48 -8.64
C LEU A 22 -5.78 12.15 -9.34
N GLN A 23 -5.60 12.19 -10.64
CA GLN A 23 -5.30 11.02 -11.47
C GLN A 23 -3.91 11.16 -12.07
N LEU A 24 -3.10 10.14 -11.92
CA LEU A 24 -1.81 9.98 -12.57
C LEU A 24 -1.88 8.77 -13.49
N LYS A 25 -1.47 8.96 -14.75
CA LYS A 25 -1.36 7.89 -15.74
C LYS A 25 0.07 7.76 -16.27
N THR A 26 0.46 6.52 -16.46
CA THR A 26 1.63 6.12 -17.24
C THR A 26 1.14 5.28 -18.44
N PRO A 27 2.01 4.82 -19.35
CA PRO A 27 1.59 3.89 -20.40
C PRO A 27 1.03 2.56 -19.85
N HIS A 28 1.35 2.19 -18.61
CA HIS A 28 1.03 0.88 -18.05
C HIS A 28 0.25 0.91 -16.74
N SER A 29 0.06 2.10 -16.17
CA SER A 29 -0.58 2.24 -14.85
C SER A 29 -1.52 3.44 -14.78
N GLU A 30 -2.49 3.31 -13.87
CA GLU A 30 -3.39 4.39 -13.51
C GLU A 30 -3.54 4.45 -12.00
N MET A 31 -3.38 5.63 -11.42
CA MET A 31 -3.50 5.89 -10.00
C MET A 31 -4.46 7.03 -9.75
N ASN A 32 -5.35 6.87 -8.78
CA ASN A 32 -6.36 7.85 -8.42
C ASN A 32 -6.30 8.13 -6.91
N LEU A 33 -6.29 9.40 -6.55
CA LEU A 33 -6.32 9.87 -5.17
C LEU A 33 -7.50 10.82 -4.99
N THR A 34 -8.26 10.60 -3.92
CA THR A 34 -9.21 11.57 -3.38
C THR A 34 -8.80 11.90 -1.95
N ALA A 35 -8.83 13.17 -1.56
CA ALA A 35 -8.46 13.57 -0.22
C ALA A 35 -9.23 14.80 0.23
N GLN A 36 -9.47 14.89 1.53
CA GLN A 36 -9.99 16.07 2.20
C GLN A 36 -9.27 16.23 3.53
N THR A 37 -8.88 17.45 3.83
CA THR A 37 -8.28 17.79 5.13
C THR A 37 -8.71 19.19 5.57
N TYR A 38 -8.62 19.45 6.87
CA TYR A 38 -8.82 20.78 7.45
C TYR A 38 -7.47 21.50 7.60
N TRP A 39 -7.45 22.81 7.43
CA TRP A 39 -6.25 23.63 7.65
C TRP A 39 -5.63 23.41 9.02
N LYS A 40 -6.47 23.15 10.05
CA LYS A 40 -5.99 22.79 11.39
C LYS A 40 -5.04 21.59 11.42
N LEU A 41 -5.17 20.65 10.49
CA LEU A 41 -4.25 19.52 10.41
C LEU A 41 -2.87 19.94 9.90
N VAL A 42 -2.83 20.94 9.01
CA VAL A 42 -1.57 21.48 8.47
C VAL A 42 -0.80 22.22 9.56
N ASP A 43 -1.50 23.03 10.36
CA ASP A 43 -0.90 23.81 11.44
C ASP A 43 -0.57 22.93 12.66
N ILE A 44 -1.51 22.07 13.05
CA ILE A 44 -1.39 21.18 14.21
C ILE A 44 -1.81 19.77 13.81
N PRO A 45 -0.86 18.92 13.36
CA PRO A 45 -1.15 17.59 12.77
C PRO A 45 -1.93 16.63 13.67
N THR A 46 -2.04 16.93 14.97
CA THR A 46 -2.78 16.11 15.96
C THR A 46 -4.22 16.56 16.20
N THR A 47 -4.69 17.65 15.60
CA THR A 47 -6.02 18.23 15.93
C THR A 47 -6.97 18.33 14.74
N GLY A 48 -6.52 18.24 13.55
CA GLY A 48 -7.37 18.30 12.35
C GLY A 48 -8.00 16.94 12.05
N GLN A 49 -8.54 16.83 10.84
CA GLN A 49 -9.03 15.58 10.30
C GLN A 49 -8.62 15.45 8.84
N LEU A 50 -8.13 14.29 8.48
CA LEU A 50 -7.81 13.85 7.12
C LEU A 50 -8.75 12.72 6.75
N SER A 51 -9.26 12.72 5.54
CA SER A 51 -9.81 11.53 4.89
C SER A 51 -9.16 11.41 3.51
N ALA A 52 -8.62 10.26 3.22
CA ALA A 52 -7.98 10.01 1.93
C ALA A 52 -8.30 8.60 1.43
N ARG A 53 -8.47 8.48 0.10
CA ARG A 53 -8.63 7.21 -0.60
C ARG A 53 -7.69 7.17 -1.79
N PHE A 54 -7.00 6.07 -1.91
CA PHE A 54 -6.07 5.80 -3.00
C PHE A 54 -6.49 4.53 -3.70
N ASN A 55 -6.53 4.56 -5.04
CA ASN A 55 -6.77 3.41 -5.88
C ASN A 55 -5.72 3.40 -6.98
N ALA A 56 -5.14 2.25 -7.26
CA ALA A 56 -4.14 2.10 -8.31
C ALA A 56 -4.28 0.76 -9.04
N ASN A 57 -4.08 0.83 -10.36
CA ASN A 57 -3.80 -0.31 -11.22
C ASN A 57 -2.38 -0.14 -11.76
N ILE A 58 -1.43 -0.95 -11.30
CA ILE A 58 -0.02 -0.79 -11.61
C ILE A 58 0.42 -1.93 -12.53
N GLY A 59 0.74 -1.63 -13.77
CA GLY A 59 1.21 -2.61 -14.75
C GLY A 59 2.60 -3.17 -14.41
N LYS A 60 2.90 -4.39 -14.88
CA LYS A 60 4.17 -5.09 -14.65
C LYS A 60 5.38 -4.18 -14.87
N GLN A 61 5.42 -3.43 -15.96
CA GLN A 61 6.56 -2.58 -16.31
C GLN A 61 6.85 -1.52 -15.25
N ASP A 62 5.80 -0.91 -14.70
CA ASP A 62 5.96 0.11 -13.67
C ASP A 62 6.29 -0.51 -12.31
N VAL A 63 5.72 -1.68 -11.96
CA VAL A 63 6.13 -2.43 -10.76
C VAL A 63 7.62 -2.75 -10.81
N LEU A 64 8.11 -3.25 -11.95
CA LEU A 64 9.51 -3.65 -12.11
C LEU A 64 10.49 -2.47 -12.11
N LEU A 65 10.05 -1.25 -12.41
CA LEU A 65 10.87 -0.05 -12.22
C LEU A 65 11.23 0.22 -10.76
N PHE A 66 10.28 -0.04 -9.84
CA PHE A 66 10.53 0.04 -8.40
C PHE A 66 11.30 -1.17 -7.86
N ALA A 67 11.24 -2.28 -8.59
CA ALA A 67 11.91 -3.53 -8.29
C ALA A 67 13.31 -3.64 -8.94
N GLY A 68 13.95 -2.52 -9.27
CA GLY A 68 15.20 -2.48 -10.05
C GLY A 68 16.36 -3.27 -9.45
N GLY A 69 16.38 -3.46 -8.12
CA GLY A 69 17.39 -4.29 -7.42
C GLY A 69 17.05 -5.78 -7.32
N LEU A 70 15.91 -6.22 -7.86
CA LEU A 70 15.50 -7.63 -7.80
C LEU A 70 16.12 -8.46 -8.95
N PRO A 71 16.32 -9.77 -8.71
CA PRO A 71 16.86 -10.68 -9.72
C PRO A 71 16.05 -10.70 -11.02
N GLU A 72 16.71 -10.93 -12.15
CA GLU A 72 16.02 -11.05 -13.45
C GLU A 72 15.03 -12.22 -13.47
N THR A 73 15.35 -13.32 -12.79
CA THR A 73 14.45 -14.48 -12.62
C THR A 73 13.10 -14.08 -12.01
N PHE A 74 13.10 -13.17 -11.04
CA PHE A 74 11.87 -12.61 -10.49
C PHE A 74 11.13 -11.74 -11.53
N LYS A 75 11.85 -10.87 -12.23
CA LYS A 75 11.24 -9.96 -13.21
C LYS A 75 10.60 -10.73 -14.37
N GLU A 76 11.24 -11.81 -14.82
CA GLU A 76 10.70 -12.69 -15.86
C GLU A 76 9.46 -13.43 -15.38
N ALA A 77 9.51 -14.00 -14.17
CA ALA A 77 8.42 -14.77 -13.58
C ALA A 77 7.23 -13.91 -13.13
N TYR A 78 7.42 -12.59 -12.91
CA TYR A 78 6.34 -11.70 -12.47
C TYR A 78 5.16 -11.71 -13.47
N PRO A 79 3.92 -11.92 -13.01
CA PRO A 79 2.74 -11.99 -13.88
C PRO A 79 2.51 -10.74 -14.72
N PHE A 80 1.95 -10.89 -15.92
CA PHE A 80 1.58 -9.77 -16.80
C PHE A 80 0.26 -9.08 -16.39
N ARG A 81 -0.25 -9.39 -15.21
CA ARG A 81 -1.46 -8.78 -14.68
C ARG A 81 -1.13 -7.55 -13.85
N PRO A 82 -1.99 -6.52 -13.82
CA PRO A 82 -1.75 -5.35 -13.00
C PRO A 82 -1.86 -5.69 -11.51
N LEU A 83 -1.02 -5.06 -10.69
CA LEU A 83 -1.20 -5.01 -9.25
C LEU A 83 -2.28 -3.97 -8.94
N VAL A 84 -3.37 -4.42 -8.32
CA VAL A 84 -4.50 -3.57 -7.92
C VAL A 84 -4.34 -3.21 -6.45
N ILE A 85 -4.35 -1.92 -6.13
CA ILE A 85 -4.22 -1.42 -4.75
C ILE A 85 -5.41 -0.52 -4.44
N HIS A 86 -6.02 -0.75 -3.28
CA HIS A 86 -6.99 0.17 -2.67
C HIS A 86 -6.55 0.47 -1.24
N ALA A 87 -6.55 1.73 -0.88
CA ALA A 87 -6.23 2.17 0.48
C ALA A 87 -7.16 3.30 0.91
N GLY A 88 -7.57 3.29 2.17
CA GLY A 88 -8.36 4.33 2.79
C GLY A 88 -7.85 4.66 4.18
N THR A 89 -7.79 5.94 4.51
CA THR A 89 -7.40 6.40 5.85
C THR A 89 -8.23 7.58 6.28
N GLU A 90 -8.51 7.64 7.58
CA GLU A 90 -9.24 8.73 8.23
C GLU A 90 -8.60 9.05 9.59
N GLY A 91 -8.69 10.33 10.01
CA GLY A 91 -8.21 10.76 11.31
C GLY A 91 -7.14 11.84 11.24
N ASN A 92 -6.20 11.80 12.17
CA ASN A 92 -5.05 12.70 12.25
C ASN A 92 -3.85 11.98 12.87
N LEU A 93 -2.72 12.68 13.08
CA LEU A 93 -1.53 12.03 13.62
C LEU A 93 -1.62 11.68 15.12
N LYS A 94 -2.68 12.10 15.84
CA LYS A 94 -2.98 11.60 17.18
C LYS A 94 -3.73 10.28 17.15
N GLN A 95 -4.65 10.13 16.18
CA GLN A 95 -5.42 8.91 15.96
C GLN A 95 -5.72 8.79 14.47
N MET A 96 -5.13 7.81 13.84
CA MET A 96 -5.30 7.51 12.41
C MET A 96 -5.87 6.11 12.26
N GLN A 97 -6.97 6.01 11.55
CA GLN A 97 -7.57 4.75 11.17
C GLN A 97 -7.23 4.43 9.71
N ILE A 98 -6.69 3.26 9.46
CA ILE A 98 -6.57 2.67 8.14
C ILE A 98 -7.81 1.80 7.96
N SER A 99 -8.83 2.36 7.31
CA SER A 99 -10.15 1.75 7.21
C SER A 99 -10.16 0.51 6.32
N ARG A 100 -9.34 0.53 5.29
CA ARG A 100 -9.15 -0.60 4.37
C ARG A 100 -7.86 -0.43 3.59
N PHE A 101 -7.08 -1.50 3.55
CA PHE A 101 -5.98 -1.67 2.61
C PHE A 101 -6.20 -3.00 1.88
N THR A 102 -6.14 -2.99 0.55
CA THR A 102 -6.09 -4.23 -0.24
C THR A 102 -5.03 -4.09 -1.32
N ALA A 103 -4.29 -5.15 -1.55
CA ALA A 103 -3.38 -5.29 -2.69
C ALA A 103 -3.61 -6.67 -3.31
N GLU A 104 -3.95 -6.69 -4.59
CA GLU A 104 -4.26 -7.91 -5.32
C GLU A 104 -3.43 -7.99 -6.59
N LEU A 105 -2.72 -9.10 -6.74
CA LEU A 105 -2.13 -9.53 -8.00
C LEU A 105 -2.93 -10.73 -8.48
N PRO A 106 -3.87 -10.55 -9.43
CA PRO A 106 -4.80 -11.60 -9.83
C PRO A 106 -4.10 -12.90 -10.23
N GLY A 107 -4.52 -14.01 -9.64
CA GLY A 107 -3.93 -15.33 -9.88
C GLY A 107 -2.62 -15.59 -9.14
N ALA A 108 -2.13 -14.66 -8.32
CA ALA A 108 -0.93 -14.84 -7.50
C ALA A 108 -1.24 -14.66 -6.01
N PHE A 109 -1.74 -13.49 -5.60
CA PHE A 109 -2.11 -13.26 -4.21
C PHE A 109 -3.16 -12.16 -4.06
N SER A 110 -3.84 -12.19 -2.93
CA SER A 110 -4.61 -11.07 -2.38
C SER A 110 -4.16 -10.78 -0.96
N LEU A 111 -3.93 -9.52 -0.65
CA LEU A 111 -3.60 -9.01 0.67
C LEU A 111 -4.67 -8.02 1.08
N SER A 112 -5.21 -8.16 2.28
CA SER A 112 -6.11 -7.18 2.87
C SER A 112 -5.69 -6.87 4.30
N GLY A 113 -6.03 -5.68 4.76
CA GLY A 113 -5.70 -5.29 6.12
C GLY A 113 -6.30 -3.96 6.50
N GLY A 114 -6.10 -3.61 7.77
CA GLY A 114 -6.54 -2.36 8.36
C GLY A 114 -6.17 -2.29 9.83
N GLY A 115 -6.49 -1.17 10.47
CA GLY A 115 -6.22 -1.01 11.90
C GLY A 115 -6.12 0.44 12.30
N GLU A 116 -5.58 0.67 13.48
CA GLU A 116 -5.48 1.99 14.09
C GLU A 116 -4.08 2.28 14.58
N LEU A 117 -3.66 3.52 14.37
CA LEU A 117 -2.37 4.04 14.82
C LEU A 117 -2.59 5.29 15.66
N TRP A 118 -1.84 5.40 16.75
CA TRP A 118 -1.99 6.45 17.74
C TRP A 118 -0.67 7.17 17.98
N ASN A 119 -0.77 8.50 18.24
CA ASN A 119 0.33 9.37 18.64
C ASN A 119 1.55 9.30 17.69
N LEU A 120 1.32 9.31 16.39
CA LEU A 120 2.37 9.14 15.36
C LEU A 120 3.48 10.21 15.40
N THR A 121 3.20 11.36 16.01
CA THR A 121 4.19 12.45 16.18
C THR A 121 5.12 12.26 17.38
N ASP A 122 4.81 11.35 18.30
CA ASP A 122 5.60 11.08 19.50
C ASP A 122 6.21 9.69 19.42
N SER A 123 7.50 9.61 19.08
CA SER A 123 8.20 8.34 18.90
C SER A 123 8.23 7.44 20.13
N LEU A 124 7.99 7.98 21.33
CA LEU A 124 7.97 7.23 22.58
C LEU A 124 6.55 6.75 22.97
N LYS A 125 5.51 7.43 22.47
CA LYS A 125 4.11 7.14 22.81
C LYS A 125 3.28 6.63 21.65
N ARG A 126 3.89 6.52 20.47
CA ARG A 126 3.16 5.95 19.32
C ARG A 126 2.77 4.52 19.62
N SER A 127 1.57 4.15 19.25
CA SER A 127 1.03 2.82 19.49
C SER A 127 0.03 2.45 18.42
N GLY A 128 -0.40 1.20 18.40
CA GLY A 128 -1.44 0.73 17.50
C GLY A 128 -1.14 -0.63 16.91
N GLY A 129 -1.96 -1.02 15.95
CA GLY A 129 -1.79 -2.29 15.24
C GLY A 129 -2.46 -2.27 13.89
N LEU A 130 -1.86 -2.99 12.98
CA LEU A 130 -2.39 -3.27 11.65
C LEU A 130 -2.52 -4.79 11.54
N ASP A 131 -3.72 -5.26 11.27
CA ASP A 131 -4.01 -6.65 11.00
C ASP A 131 -4.02 -6.87 9.49
N PHE A 132 -3.35 -7.93 9.04
CA PHE A 132 -3.25 -8.30 7.63
C PHE A 132 -3.68 -9.75 7.44
N GLU A 133 -4.39 -9.99 6.36
CA GLU A 133 -4.70 -11.31 5.85
C GLU A 133 -4.22 -11.40 4.41
N MET A 134 -3.43 -12.42 4.10
CA MET A 134 -2.91 -12.69 2.77
C MET A 134 -3.34 -14.08 2.33
N GLN A 135 -3.92 -14.16 1.15
CA GLN A 135 -4.24 -15.41 0.47
C GLN A 135 -3.40 -15.50 -0.79
N THR A 136 -2.79 -16.63 -0.98
CA THR A 136 -1.94 -16.88 -2.16
C THR A 136 -2.54 -17.97 -3.02
N GLN A 137 -2.36 -17.88 -4.34
CA GLN A 137 -2.80 -18.86 -5.32
C GLN A 137 -1.62 -19.41 -6.13
N ASP A 138 -0.67 -18.55 -6.49
CA ASP A 138 0.55 -18.93 -7.20
C ASP A 138 1.69 -18.02 -6.73
N LEU A 139 2.60 -18.59 -5.98
CA LEU A 139 3.80 -17.90 -5.49
C LEU A 139 5.07 -18.26 -6.28
N ASN A 140 4.94 -18.99 -7.38
CA ASN A 140 6.11 -19.46 -8.13
C ASN A 140 7.01 -18.30 -8.60
N PHE A 141 6.43 -17.12 -8.88
CA PHE A 141 7.22 -15.93 -9.22
C PHE A 141 8.12 -15.43 -8.06
N LEU A 142 7.76 -15.73 -6.80
CA LEU A 142 8.59 -15.38 -5.64
C LEU A 142 9.83 -16.24 -5.51
N THR A 143 9.83 -17.44 -6.07
CA THR A 143 11.04 -18.30 -6.09
C THR A 143 12.17 -17.62 -6.87
N GLY A 144 11.83 -16.77 -7.83
CA GLY A 144 12.79 -15.93 -8.53
C GLY A 144 13.56 -14.93 -7.64
N LEU A 145 13.04 -14.59 -6.45
CA LEU A 145 13.74 -13.72 -5.50
C LEU A 145 14.98 -14.39 -4.89
N THR A 146 14.96 -15.69 -4.73
CA THR A 146 16.06 -16.44 -4.11
C THR A 146 17.23 -16.68 -5.04
N GLY A 147 17.03 -16.47 -6.35
CA GLY A 147 18.01 -16.83 -7.38
C GLY A 147 18.31 -18.36 -7.47
N VAL A 148 17.60 -19.15 -6.67
CA VAL A 148 17.73 -20.62 -6.64
C VAL A 148 16.63 -21.20 -7.51
N THR A 149 16.99 -21.90 -8.55
CA THR A 149 16.05 -22.77 -9.27
C THR A 149 15.67 -23.90 -8.31
N PRO A 150 14.37 -24.15 -8.10
CA PRO A 150 13.96 -25.27 -7.25
C PRO A 150 14.52 -26.57 -7.82
N ASP A 151 15.43 -27.18 -7.12
CA ASP A 151 16.00 -28.49 -7.48
C ASP A 151 15.07 -29.66 -7.14
N GLY A 152 13.77 -29.36 -6.87
CA GLY A 152 12.78 -30.34 -6.45
C GLY A 152 12.77 -30.60 -4.93
N SER A 153 13.68 -30.02 -4.17
CA SER A 153 13.74 -30.20 -2.71
C SER A 153 12.86 -29.20 -1.94
N ILE A 154 12.47 -28.08 -2.59
CA ILE A 154 11.55 -27.11 -2.00
C ILE A 154 10.22 -27.16 -2.75
N VAL A 155 9.21 -27.66 -2.09
CA VAL A 155 7.82 -27.61 -2.59
C VAL A 155 7.17 -26.33 -2.08
N VAL A 156 6.87 -25.40 -2.99
CA VAL A 156 6.07 -24.23 -2.67
C VAL A 156 4.61 -24.64 -2.70
N PRO A 157 3.82 -24.44 -1.63
CA PRO A 157 2.39 -24.76 -1.65
C PRO A 157 1.67 -23.98 -2.74
N ASP A 158 0.74 -24.62 -3.47
CA ASP A 158 -0.09 -23.96 -4.48
C ASP A 158 -0.96 -22.86 -3.89
N SER A 159 -1.32 -22.97 -2.61
CA SER A 159 -2.06 -21.93 -1.88
C SER A 159 -1.64 -21.86 -0.43
N MET A 160 -1.61 -20.65 0.12
CA MET A 160 -1.30 -20.41 1.53
C MET A 160 -2.16 -19.25 2.04
N ASN A 161 -2.64 -19.39 3.27
CA ASN A 161 -3.26 -18.30 4.00
C ASN A 161 -2.32 -17.86 5.12
N LEU A 162 -2.03 -16.57 5.17
CA LEU A 162 -1.21 -15.95 6.20
C LEU A 162 -2.02 -14.87 6.88
N VAL A 163 -2.07 -14.92 8.21
CA VAL A 163 -2.59 -13.83 9.06
C VAL A 163 -1.42 -13.27 9.83
N ALA A 164 -1.24 -11.97 9.76
CA ALA A 164 -0.15 -11.28 10.45
C ALA A 164 -0.69 -10.02 11.15
N ARG A 165 -0.12 -9.71 12.29
CA ARG A 165 -0.36 -8.46 13.01
C ARG A 165 0.95 -7.71 13.17
N LEU A 166 0.95 -6.45 12.73
CA LEU A 166 2.03 -5.52 13.00
C LEU A 166 1.63 -4.63 14.17
N GLY A 167 2.33 -4.76 15.29
CA GLY A 167 2.16 -3.92 16.47
C GLY A 167 3.19 -2.79 16.50
N LEU A 168 2.76 -1.60 16.86
CA LEU A 168 3.60 -0.44 17.12
C LEU A 168 3.52 -0.10 18.60
N ASP A 169 4.66 -0.07 19.30
CA ASP A 169 4.75 0.29 20.72
C ASP A 169 6.03 1.11 20.96
N GLY A 170 5.85 2.41 21.14
CA GLY A 170 6.96 3.37 21.18
C GLY A 170 7.87 3.21 19.97
N PRO A 171 9.21 3.12 20.16
CA PRO A 171 10.15 2.97 19.05
C PRO A 171 10.16 1.57 18.43
N GLN A 172 9.45 0.60 19.03
CA GLN A 172 9.45 -0.80 18.60
C GLN A 172 8.34 -1.08 17.59
N CYS A 173 8.66 -1.92 16.61
CA CYS A 173 7.70 -2.50 15.69
C CYS A 173 7.78 -4.03 15.84
N ASN A 174 6.70 -4.65 16.24
CA ASN A 174 6.60 -6.09 16.50
C ASN A 174 5.70 -6.73 15.45
N ALA A 175 6.15 -7.83 14.85
CA ALA A 175 5.33 -8.69 14.00
C ALA A 175 4.94 -9.96 14.80
N LEU A 176 3.67 -10.30 14.76
CA LEU A 176 3.09 -11.50 15.35
C LEU A 176 2.40 -12.33 14.29
#